data_c9d1b876243c079ff1c7f2d480cbf7b5
#
_entry.id   c9d1b876243c079ff1c7f2d480cbf7b5
#
_cell.length_a   1.000
_cell.length_b   1.000
_cell.length_c   1.000
_cell.angle_alpha   90.00
_cell.angle_beta   90.00
_cell.angle_gamma   90.00
#
_symmetry.space_group_name_H-M   'P 1'
#
loop_
_entity.id
_entity.type
_entity.pdbx_description
1 polymer ?
#
loop_
_entity_poly.entity_id
_entity_poly.type
_entity_poly.pdbx_seq_one_letter_code
_entity_poly.pdbx_strand_id
1 'polypeptide(L)'
;MQMHRQSLTAYGAPLCETVVEAPQPQGSEVLLRIARCGVCHSDLHMQDGYFRLGEGKQLDVRGGRTLPFTLGHEIAGEVVSAGPEAKVTPGSKAAVYPWIGCEQCAACKAGEENICSAPRHLGITVDGGYATHVLIPHARYLIDYAPLSPSYAGALMCSGLTAYAALKRLKDRAGRAPLLLVGLGGVGLMGLALARAMYGTAPYVADIDPKKREAALAAGALAAFDPADATARKTLLKASGGIYAAIDFAGSDMSLNFATGVLAKGGKVVVTGLIGGGYSTAVAMFPLKAMTIEGTTTGTLAEARELIDLVRAKNIAAPPIAERPLSQASATLDDLRGGRIVGRVVLTA
;
A
#
# COMPACT_ATOMS: atom_id res chain seq x y z
N MET A 1 1.54 -30.35 -10.07
CA MET A 1 2.34 -29.25 -10.67
C MET A 1 3.15 -28.61 -9.54
N GLN A 2 4.47 -28.48 -9.70
CA GLN A 2 5.31 -27.84 -8.68
C GLN A 2 5.12 -26.33 -8.66
N MET A 3 5.11 -25.78 -7.46
CA MET A 3 5.04 -24.35 -7.16
C MET A 3 6.30 -23.93 -6.39
N HIS A 4 7.07 -23.01 -6.97
CA HIS A 4 8.25 -22.41 -6.36
C HIS A 4 7.85 -21.18 -5.55
N ARG A 5 8.42 -20.99 -4.37
CA ARG A 5 8.12 -19.90 -3.46
C ARG A 5 9.39 -19.36 -2.82
N GLN A 6 9.40 -18.07 -2.50
CA GLN A 6 10.37 -17.44 -1.61
C GLN A 6 9.71 -17.29 -0.24
N SER A 7 10.05 -18.17 0.69
CA SER A 7 9.34 -18.33 1.96
C SER A 7 10.17 -17.86 3.15
N LEU A 8 9.48 -17.27 4.12
CA LEU A 8 9.99 -16.97 5.45
C LEU A 8 10.04 -18.28 6.25
N THR A 9 11.23 -18.73 6.61
CA THR A 9 11.45 -19.95 7.41
C THR A 9 11.73 -19.64 8.88
N ALA A 10 12.19 -18.41 9.17
CA ALA A 10 12.35 -17.88 10.51
C ALA A 10 12.20 -16.35 10.47
N TYR A 11 11.59 -15.76 11.49
CA TYR A 11 11.45 -14.30 11.58
C TYR A 11 12.81 -13.61 11.66
N GLY A 12 12.95 -12.49 10.94
CA GLY A 12 14.20 -11.75 10.82
C GLY A 12 15.24 -12.37 9.88
N ALA A 13 15.01 -13.58 9.36
CA ALA A 13 15.93 -14.25 8.45
C ALA A 13 15.64 -13.88 6.97
N PRO A 14 16.62 -14.05 6.07
CA PRO A 14 16.38 -14.00 4.63
C PRO A 14 15.32 -15.03 4.20
N LEU A 15 14.60 -14.72 3.11
CA LEU A 15 13.69 -15.68 2.50
C LEU A 15 14.48 -16.81 1.84
N CYS A 16 13.91 -18.01 1.89
CA CYS A 16 14.50 -19.20 1.28
C CYS A 16 13.57 -19.75 0.20
N GLU A 17 14.15 -20.30 -0.86
CA GLU A 17 13.36 -21.03 -1.84
C GLU A 17 12.77 -22.29 -1.21
N THR A 18 11.48 -22.51 -1.44
CA THR A 18 10.75 -23.73 -1.08
C THR A 18 9.93 -24.19 -2.28
N VAL A 19 9.80 -25.50 -2.44
CA VAL A 19 9.01 -26.10 -3.51
C VAL A 19 7.92 -26.96 -2.89
N VAL A 20 6.69 -26.76 -3.32
CA VAL A 20 5.53 -27.55 -2.87
C VAL A 20 4.67 -27.92 -4.07
N GLU A 21 3.74 -28.84 -3.88
CA GLU A 21 2.72 -29.06 -4.90
C GLU A 21 1.71 -27.90 -4.90
N ALA A 22 1.36 -27.43 -6.12
CA ALA A 22 0.32 -26.44 -6.28
C ALA A 22 -1.03 -27.04 -5.85
N PRO A 23 -1.82 -26.30 -5.03
CA PRO A 23 -3.11 -26.78 -4.57
C PRO A 23 -4.09 -26.96 -5.73
N GLN A 24 -5.00 -27.91 -5.60
CA GLN A 24 -6.12 -28.06 -6.52
C GLN A 24 -7.31 -27.22 -6.04
N PRO A 25 -7.78 -26.23 -6.83
CA PRO A 25 -8.90 -25.39 -6.42
C PRO A 25 -10.19 -26.19 -6.24
N GLN A 26 -10.90 -25.94 -5.15
CA GLN A 26 -12.16 -26.57 -4.80
C GLN A 26 -13.30 -25.54 -4.77
N GLY A 27 -14.55 -25.95 -4.95
CA GLY A 27 -15.71 -25.05 -4.86
C GLY A 27 -15.53 -23.78 -5.70
N SER A 28 -15.48 -22.63 -5.05
CA SER A 28 -15.30 -21.30 -5.67
C SER A 28 -13.85 -20.83 -5.79
N GLU A 29 -12.89 -21.68 -5.41
CA GLU A 29 -11.46 -21.31 -5.42
C GLU A 29 -10.90 -21.18 -6.84
N VAL A 30 -9.86 -20.37 -6.98
CA VAL A 30 -9.16 -20.13 -8.25
C VAL A 30 -7.67 -20.23 -8.03
N LEU A 31 -6.97 -21.03 -8.83
CA LEU A 31 -5.53 -21.06 -8.89
C LEU A 31 -5.04 -20.08 -9.95
N LEU A 32 -4.23 -19.09 -9.53
CA LEU A 32 -3.67 -18.08 -10.39
C LEU A 32 -2.16 -18.33 -10.55
N ARG A 33 -1.65 -18.36 -11.79
CA ARG A 33 -0.23 -18.27 -12.09
C ARG A 33 0.18 -16.80 -11.96
N ILE A 34 1.14 -16.52 -11.10
CA ILE A 34 1.61 -15.17 -10.84
C ILE A 34 2.52 -14.73 -11.99
N ALA A 35 2.21 -13.60 -12.59
CA ALA A 35 3.11 -12.94 -13.54
C ALA A 35 4.00 -11.92 -12.82
N ARG A 36 3.42 -11.21 -11.84
CA ARG A 36 4.09 -10.14 -11.09
C ARG A 36 3.58 -10.07 -9.66
N CYS A 37 4.51 -9.81 -8.73
CA CYS A 37 4.16 -9.49 -7.33
C CYS A 37 4.99 -8.29 -6.83
N GLY A 38 4.34 -7.21 -6.45
CA GLY A 38 5.01 -6.02 -5.90
C GLY A 38 5.60 -6.26 -4.51
N VAL A 39 6.66 -5.49 -4.18
CA VAL A 39 7.33 -5.54 -2.88
C VAL A 39 6.95 -4.30 -2.07
N CYS A 40 6.48 -4.52 -0.84
CA CYS A 40 5.93 -3.50 0.04
C CYS A 40 6.65 -3.45 1.41
N HIS A 41 6.60 -2.29 2.08
CA HIS A 41 7.11 -2.17 3.47
C HIS A 41 6.39 -3.11 4.46
N SER A 42 5.14 -3.46 4.21
CA SER A 42 4.43 -4.45 5.03
C SER A 42 5.11 -5.82 5.01
N ASP A 43 5.76 -6.19 3.91
CA ASP A 43 6.51 -7.45 3.83
C ASP A 43 7.72 -7.45 4.78
N LEU A 44 8.36 -6.29 5.01
CA LEU A 44 9.43 -6.13 6.01
C LEU A 44 8.89 -6.35 7.42
N HIS A 45 7.75 -5.76 7.77
CA HIS A 45 7.14 -5.97 9.09
C HIS A 45 6.73 -7.42 9.31
N MET A 46 6.26 -8.10 8.25
CA MET A 46 5.93 -9.52 8.31
C MET A 46 7.19 -10.38 8.45
N GLN A 47 8.28 -10.04 7.75
CA GLN A 47 9.58 -10.69 7.89
C GLN A 47 10.17 -10.50 9.29
N ASP A 48 10.10 -9.29 9.84
CA ASP A 48 10.59 -8.96 11.18
C ASP A 48 9.70 -9.57 12.28
N GLY A 49 8.41 -9.73 12.02
CA GLY A 49 7.41 -10.26 12.95
C GLY A 49 6.85 -9.23 13.92
N TYR A 50 7.10 -7.93 13.70
CA TYR A 50 6.58 -6.86 14.57
C TYR A 50 6.43 -5.51 13.85
N PHE A 51 5.59 -4.64 14.43
CA PHE A 51 5.56 -3.21 14.14
C PHE A 51 6.17 -2.41 15.29
N ARG A 52 6.85 -1.31 14.99
CA ARG A 52 7.38 -0.36 15.99
C ARG A 52 6.27 0.59 16.42
N LEU A 53 6.04 0.71 17.75
CA LEU A 53 5.02 1.59 18.33
C LEU A 53 5.57 2.85 18.99
N GLY A 54 6.87 3.12 18.89
CA GLY A 54 7.54 4.19 19.62
C GLY A 54 7.97 3.79 21.04
N GLU A 55 8.83 4.60 21.67
CA GLU A 55 9.36 4.36 23.04
C GLU A 55 9.95 2.95 23.24
N GLY A 56 10.51 2.35 22.18
CA GLY A 56 11.04 0.99 22.23
C GLY A 56 9.97 -0.12 22.23
N LYS A 57 8.69 0.22 22.23
CA LYS A 57 7.59 -0.78 22.21
C LYS A 57 7.41 -1.38 20.81
N GLN A 58 6.98 -2.63 20.78
CA GLN A 58 6.70 -3.38 19.55
C GLN A 58 5.33 -4.07 19.66
N LEU A 59 4.62 -4.11 18.55
CA LEU A 59 3.43 -4.94 18.38
C LEU A 59 3.84 -6.23 17.67
N ASP A 60 3.79 -7.34 18.41
CA ASP A 60 4.04 -8.68 17.85
C ASP A 60 2.93 -9.06 16.86
N VAL A 61 3.32 -9.44 15.65
CA VAL A 61 2.40 -9.90 14.60
C VAL A 61 2.72 -11.30 14.09
N ARG A 62 3.48 -12.08 14.83
CA ARG A 62 3.86 -13.46 14.46
C ARG A 62 2.70 -14.46 14.61
N GLY A 63 1.74 -14.15 15.47
CA GLY A 63 0.60 -15.02 15.74
C GLY A 63 -0.22 -15.35 14.49
N GLY A 64 -0.76 -16.58 14.46
CA GLY A 64 -1.66 -17.04 13.39
C GLY A 64 -1.00 -17.44 12.08
N ARG A 65 0.36 -17.43 11.98
CA ARG A 65 1.09 -17.91 10.80
C ARG A 65 1.87 -19.17 11.11
N THR A 66 1.89 -20.09 10.15
CA THR A 66 2.73 -21.29 10.19
C THR A 66 3.91 -21.10 9.24
N LEU A 67 5.12 -21.33 9.74
CA LEU A 67 6.34 -21.33 8.92
C LEU A 67 6.55 -22.71 8.29
N PRO A 68 7.07 -22.78 7.04
CA PRO A 68 7.44 -21.70 6.16
C PRO A 68 6.24 -20.92 5.64
N PHE A 69 6.34 -19.58 5.55
CA PHE A 69 5.28 -18.65 5.16
C PHE A 69 5.68 -17.80 3.93
N THR A 70 4.78 -17.66 2.98
CA THR A 70 5.04 -16.91 1.74
C THR A 70 4.48 -15.50 1.83
N LEU A 71 5.35 -14.49 1.71
CA LEU A 71 5.00 -13.07 1.69
C LEU A 71 4.41 -12.65 0.33
N GLY A 72 4.12 -11.35 0.19
CA GLY A 72 3.70 -10.71 -1.06
C GLY A 72 2.18 -10.63 -1.23
N HIS A 73 1.69 -9.41 -1.41
CA HIS A 73 0.25 -9.12 -1.49
C HIS A 73 -0.13 -8.20 -2.66
N GLU A 74 0.80 -7.85 -3.55
CA GLU A 74 0.57 -7.01 -4.73
C GLU A 74 0.61 -7.86 -6.00
N ILE A 75 -0.40 -8.70 -6.21
CA ILE A 75 -0.38 -9.82 -7.15
C ILE A 75 -1.12 -9.49 -8.43
N ALA A 76 -0.51 -9.78 -9.57
CA ALA A 76 -1.18 -9.85 -10.88
C ALA A 76 -0.72 -11.10 -11.63
N GLY A 77 -1.65 -11.74 -12.35
CA GLY A 77 -1.36 -12.99 -13.04
C GLY A 77 -2.49 -13.45 -13.93
N GLU A 78 -2.51 -14.76 -14.20
CA GLU A 78 -3.43 -15.43 -15.10
C GLU A 78 -4.04 -16.66 -14.42
N VAL A 79 -5.35 -16.84 -14.55
CA VAL A 79 -6.08 -18.01 -14.05
C VAL A 79 -5.63 -19.27 -14.79
N VAL A 80 -5.15 -20.29 -14.07
CA VAL A 80 -4.74 -21.56 -14.67
C VAL A 80 -5.76 -22.67 -14.43
N SER A 81 -6.42 -22.65 -13.30
CA SER A 81 -7.53 -23.58 -13.00
C SER A 81 -8.49 -22.98 -11.99
N ALA A 82 -9.69 -23.51 -11.93
CA ALA A 82 -10.75 -23.03 -11.06
C ALA A 82 -11.57 -24.21 -10.54
N GLY A 83 -12.09 -24.08 -9.33
CA GLY A 83 -13.04 -25.04 -8.78
C GLY A 83 -14.38 -25.01 -9.53
N PRO A 84 -15.20 -26.05 -9.37
CA PRO A 84 -16.40 -26.25 -10.19
C PRO A 84 -17.48 -25.16 -10.01
N GLU A 85 -17.43 -24.40 -8.90
CA GLU A 85 -18.37 -23.32 -8.62
C GLU A 85 -17.81 -21.93 -9.00
N ALA A 86 -16.53 -21.84 -9.34
CA ALA A 86 -15.89 -20.58 -9.67
C ALA A 86 -16.31 -20.10 -11.06
N LYS A 87 -16.92 -18.92 -11.13
CA LYS A 87 -17.36 -18.29 -12.39
C LYS A 87 -16.23 -17.47 -12.99
N VAL A 88 -15.16 -18.14 -13.46
CA VAL A 88 -14.01 -17.53 -14.14
C VAL A 88 -13.45 -18.49 -15.19
N THR A 89 -12.95 -17.93 -16.29
CA THR A 89 -12.38 -18.72 -17.39
C THR A 89 -10.86 -18.85 -17.22
N PRO A 90 -10.26 -20.04 -17.31
CA PRO A 90 -8.81 -20.20 -17.44
C PRO A 90 -8.27 -19.34 -18.59
N GLY A 91 -7.08 -18.74 -18.38
CA GLY A 91 -6.50 -17.76 -19.30
C GLY A 91 -6.88 -16.30 -19.00
N SER A 92 -7.89 -16.06 -18.14
CA SER A 92 -8.23 -14.69 -17.71
C SER A 92 -7.10 -14.04 -16.93
N LYS A 93 -6.76 -12.81 -17.28
CA LYS A 93 -5.74 -12.01 -16.60
C LYS A 93 -6.39 -11.15 -15.53
N ALA A 94 -5.85 -11.19 -14.31
CA ALA A 94 -6.40 -10.41 -13.20
C ALA A 94 -5.32 -9.92 -12.22
N ALA A 95 -5.57 -8.75 -11.64
CA ALA A 95 -4.98 -8.33 -10.38
C ALA A 95 -5.81 -8.91 -9.22
N VAL A 96 -5.16 -9.24 -8.13
CA VAL A 96 -5.82 -9.89 -6.99
C VAL A 96 -6.00 -8.88 -5.86
N TYR A 97 -7.24 -8.66 -5.45
CA TYR A 97 -7.52 -7.95 -4.21
C TYR A 97 -7.11 -8.83 -3.01
N PRO A 98 -6.06 -8.46 -2.24
CA PRO A 98 -5.48 -9.37 -1.26
C PRO A 98 -6.12 -9.28 0.13
N TRP A 99 -6.95 -8.26 0.39
CA TRP A 99 -7.48 -7.90 1.70
C TRP A 99 -8.76 -8.67 2.04
N ILE A 100 -8.68 -9.99 1.98
CA ILE A 100 -9.79 -10.94 2.10
C ILE A 100 -10.24 -11.04 3.56
N GLY A 101 -11.52 -10.85 3.80
CA GLY A 101 -12.13 -10.93 5.12
C GLY A 101 -12.70 -12.30 5.47
N CYS A 102 -13.31 -12.41 6.65
CA CYS A 102 -13.99 -13.63 7.15
C CYS A 102 -15.44 -13.77 6.66
N GLU A 103 -15.99 -12.77 5.97
CA GLU A 103 -17.37 -12.68 5.45
C GLU A 103 -18.48 -12.62 6.54
N GLN A 104 -18.13 -12.76 7.83
CA GLN A 104 -19.12 -12.90 8.91
C GLN A 104 -19.17 -11.71 9.87
N CYS A 105 -18.04 -11.00 10.09
CA CYS A 105 -17.99 -9.86 11.00
C CYS A 105 -18.71 -8.63 10.44
N ALA A 106 -18.98 -7.65 11.29
CA ALA A 106 -19.69 -6.43 10.90
C ALA A 106 -19.01 -5.67 9.76
N ALA A 107 -17.66 -5.57 9.80
CA ALA A 107 -16.89 -4.94 8.75
C ALA A 107 -17.06 -5.65 7.40
N CYS A 108 -16.94 -6.98 7.36
CA CYS A 108 -17.14 -7.74 6.12
C CYS A 108 -18.57 -7.59 5.57
N LYS A 109 -19.59 -7.59 6.43
CA LYS A 109 -20.98 -7.38 6.03
C LYS A 109 -21.23 -5.97 5.48
N ALA A 110 -20.44 -5.00 5.91
CA ALA A 110 -20.45 -3.63 5.38
C ALA A 110 -19.59 -3.47 4.10
N GLY A 111 -18.91 -4.53 3.63
CA GLY A 111 -17.99 -4.47 2.48
C GLY A 111 -16.60 -3.94 2.81
N GLU A 112 -16.26 -3.83 4.09
CA GLU A 112 -14.99 -3.32 4.60
C GLU A 112 -14.07 -4.48 5.03
N GLU A 113 -13.83 -5.43 4.12
CA GLU A 113 -13.02 -6.63 4.40
C GLU A 113 -11.58 -6.31 4.81
N ASN A 114 -11.05 -5.18 4.37
CA ASN A 114 -9.71 -4.68 4.72
C ASN A 114 -9.52 -4.39 6.22
N ILE A 115 -10.59 -4.22 6.98
CA ILE A 115 -10.58 -4.03 8.44
C ILE A 115 -11.24 -5.20 9.19
N CYS A 116 -11.25 -6.37 8.59
CA CYS A 116 -11.80 -7.59 9.20
C CYS A 116 -11.07 -7.96 10.48
N SER A 117 -11.82 -8.38 11.51
CA SER A 117 -11.25 -8.84 12.79
C SER A 117 -10.61 -10.23 12.73
N ALA A 118 -10.94 -11.04 11.72
CA ALA A 118 -10.35 -12.34 11.47
C ALA A 118 -9.94 -12.48 9.99
N PRO A 119 -8.92 -11.71 9.56
CA PRO A 119 -8.58 -11.57 8.14
C PRO A 119 -7.88 -12.81 7.58
N ARG A 120 -8.04 -13.00 6.27
CA ARG A 120 -7.31 -13.97 5.45
C ARG A 120 -6.52 -13.23 4.36
N HIS A 121 -5.81 -12.18 4.76
CA HIS A 121 -5.05 -11.33 3.85
C HIS A 121 -3.87 -12.09 3.25
N LEU A 122 -3.81 -12.17 1.91
CA LEU A 122 -2.73 -12.83 1.19
C LEU A 122 -1.38 -12.17 1.50
N GLY A 123 -0.35 -12.99 1.78
CA GLY A 123 0.99 -12.51 2.11
C GLY A 123 1.12 -11.84 3.49
N ILE A 124 0.04 -11.74 4.26
CA ILE A 124 0.00 -11.13 5.59
C ILE A 124 -0.43 -12.16 6.65
N THR A 125 -1.57 -12.83 6.46
CA THR A 125 -2.09 -13.84 7.40
C THR A 125 -2.19 -15.24 6.78
N VAL A 126 -2.22 -15.32 5.45
CA VAL A 126 -2.14 -16.55 4.67
C VAL A 126 -1.10 -16.39 3.56
N ASP A 127 -0.63 -17.50 2.98
CA ASP A 127 0.40 -17.48 1.92
C ASP A 127 0.05 -16.52 0.79
N GLY A 128 1.05 -15.82 0.28
CA GLY A 128 0.93 -14.74 -0.69
C GLY A 128 1.66 -14.99 -2.02
N GLY A 129 2.06 -13.89 -2.64
CA GLY A 129 2.48 -13.83 -4.04
C GLY A 129 3.98 -13.92 -4.30
N TYR A 130 4.85 -14.14 -3.30
CA TYR A 130 6.26 -14.44 -3.60
C TYR A 130 6.40 -15.91 -4.02
N ALA A 131 5.67 -16.26 -5.04
CA ALA A 131 5.53 -17.62 -5.55
C ALA A 131 5.22 -17.61 -7.05
N THR A 132 5.28 -18.78 -7.68
CA THR A 132 4.83 -18.95 -9.07
C THR A 132 3.30 -19.02 -9.20
N HIS A 133 2.61 -19.43 -8.13
CA HIS A 133 1.15 -19.58 -8.10
C HIS A 133 0.60 -19.13 -6.75
N VAL A 134 -0.69 -18.80 -6.73
CA VAL A 134 -1.45 -18.50 -5.50
C VAL A 134 -2.88 -19.00 -5.62
N LEU A 135 -3.40 -19.54 -4.52
CA LEU A 135 -4.80 -19.95 -4.42
C LEU A 135 -5.64 -18.78 -3.91
N ILE A 136 -6.66 -18.42 -4.66
CA ILE A 136 -7.61 -17.35 -4.34
C ILE A 136 -8.94 -18.00 -3.93
N PRO A 137 -9.54 -17.65 -2.78
CA PRO A 137 -10.72 -18.36 -2.27
C PRO A 137 -11.98 -18.13 -3.09
N HIS A 138 -12.06 -17.06 -3.88
CA HIS A 138 -13.23 -16.76 -4.69
C HIS A 138 -12.88 -15.82 -5.85
N ALA A 139 -13.44 -16.08 -7.04
CA ALA A 139 -13.24 -15.28 -8.25
C ALA A 139 -13.61 -13.78 -8.09
N ARG A 140 -14.45 -13.41 -7.11
CA ARG A 140 -14.82 -12.00 -6.84
C ARG A 140 -13.63 -11.09 -6.51
N TYR A 141 -12.52 -11.67 -6.02
CA TYR A 141 -11.29 -10.96 -5.68
C TYR A 141 -10.37 -10.73 -6.88
N LEU A 142 -10.74 -11.26 -8.04
CA LEU A 142 -10.05 -11.03 -9.29
C LEU A 142 -10.61 -9.79 -9.97
N ILE A 143 -9.72 -8.88 -10.35
CA ILE A 143 -10.07 -7.62 -11.04
C ILE A 143 -9.34 -7.61 -12.38
N ASP A 144 -10.10 -7.59 -13.48
CA ASP A 144 -9.51 -7.40 -14.80
C ASP A 144 -8.73 -6.09 -14.84
N TYR A 145 -7.51 -6.13 -15.34
CA TYR A 145 -6.64 -4.97 -15.40
C TYR A 145 -6.32 -4.48 -16.82
N ALA A 146 -6.81 -5.16 -17.86
CA ALA A 146 -6.51 -4.72 -19.22
C ALA A 146 -6.98 -3.27 -19.46
N PRO A 147 -6.20 -2.42 -20.16
CA PRO A 147 -4.93 -2.70 -20.85
C PRO A 147 -3.68 -2.40 -20.01
N LEU A 148 -3.77 -2.28 -18.68
CA LEU A 148 -2.63 -1.97 -17.83
C LEU A 148 -1.57 -3.09 -17.86
N SER A 149 -0.31 -2.77 -17.53
CA SER A 149 0.70 -3.80 -17.33
C SER A 149 0.45 -4.56 -16.03
N PRO A 150 0.84 -5.85 -15.94
CA PRO A 150 0.68 -6.63 -14.70
C PRO A 150 1.48 -6.03 -13.52
N SER A 151 2.64 -5.43 -13.79
CA SER A 151 3.46 -4.76 -12.76
C SER A 151 2.73 -3.57 -12.14
N TYR A 152 2.04 -2.77 -12.94
CA TYR A 152 1.24 -1.67 -12.45
C TYR A 152 -0.02 -2.16 -11.74
N ALA A 153 -0.73 -3.10 -12.34
CA ALA A 153 -1.98 -3.64 -11.81
C ALA A 153 -1.79 -4.28 -10.42
N GLY A 154 -0.74 -5.07 -10.21
CA GLY A 154 -0.40 -5.63 -8.91
C GLY A 154 -0.14 -4.53 -7.87
N ALA A 155 0.67 -3.52 -8.20
CA ALA A 155 0.97 -2.40 -7.31
C ALA A 155 -0.29 -1.58 -6.95
N LEU A 156 -1.29 -1.50 -7.84
CA LEU A 156 -2.56 -0.83 -7.54
C LEU A 156 -3.35 -1.51 -6.41
N MET A 157 -3.17 -2.82 -6.17
CA MET A 157 -3.93 -3.57 -5.16
C MET A 157 -3.47 -3.32 -3.72
N CYS A 158 -2.33 -2.65 -3.51
CA CYS A 158 -1.86 -2.20 -2.20
C CYS A 158 -1.53 -0.71 -2.22
N SER A 159 -0.41 -0.31 -2.84
CA SER A 159 0.06 1.08 -2.80
C SER A 159 -0.91 2.04 -3.49
N GLY A 160 -1.48 1.66 -4.62
CA GLY A 160 -2.52 2.45 -5.30
C GLY A 160 -3.79 2.55 -4.49
N LEU A 161 -4.29 1.42 -3.98
CA LEU A 161 -5.52 1.34 -3.21
C LEU A 161 -5.43 2.13 -1.90
N THR A 162 -4.29 2.02 -1.18
CA THR A 162 -4.02 2.79 0.04
C THR A 162 -4.05 4.31 -0.23
N ALA A 163 -3.37 4.74 -1.29
CA ALA A 163 -3.36 6.15 -1.67
C ALA A 163 -4.74 6.64 -2.10
N TYR A 164 -5.47 5.84 -2.89
CA TYR A 164 -6.82 6.17 -3.36
C TYR A 164 -7.81 6.31 -2.20
N ALA A 165 -7.84 5.32 -1.30
CA ALA A 165 -8.72 5.34 -0.13
C ALA A 165 -8.42 6.52 0.80
N ALA A 166 -7.13 6.86 1.01
CA ALA A 166 -6.73 8.04 1.79
C ALA A 166 -7.18 9.34 1.12
N LEU A 167 -7.02 9.46 -0.20
CA LEU A 167 -7.49 10.62 -0.96
C LEU A 167 -9.02 10.77 -0.87
N LYS A 168 -9.79 9.69 -1.02
CA LYS A 168 -11.25 9.73 -0.86
C LYS A 168 -11.68 10.31 0.49
N ARG A 169 -10.96 10.01 1.59
CA ARG A 169 -11.23 10.54 2.93
C ARG A 169 -10.99 12.04 3.07
N LEU A 170 -10.30 12.65 2.11
CA LEU A 170 -10.02 14.09 2.07
C LEU A 170 -10.92 14.86 1.10
N LYS A 171 -11.87 14.21 0.44
CA LYS A 171 -12.72 14.79 -0.60
C LYS A 171 -13.39 16.12 -0.19
N ASP A 172 -13.79 16.24 1.07
CA ASP A 172 -14.44 17.44 1.63
C ASP A 172 -13.46 18.60 1.89
N ARG A 173 -12.16 18.36 1.84
CA ARG A 173 -11.08 19.31 2.15
C ARG A 173 -10.18 19.61 0.95
N ALA A 174 -9.89 18.62 0.11
CA ALA A 174 -8.88 18.70 -0.95
C ALA A 174 -9.17 19.73 -2.04
N GLY A 175 -10.43 20.13 -2.22
CA GLY A 175 -10.81 21.18 -3.16
C GLY A 175 -10.64 22.61 -2.63
N ARG A 176 -10.27 22.80 -1.35
CA ARG A 176 -10.21 24.13 -0.71
C ARG A 176 -8.83 24.77 -0.80
N ALA A 177 -7.77 23.97 -0.84
CA ALA A 177 -6.38 24.42 -0.89
C ALA A 177 -5.48 23.29 -1.37
N PRO A 178 -4.20 23.59 -1.69
CA PRO A 178 -3.26 22.55 -2.06
C PRO A 178 -3.16 21.46 -1.00
N LEU A 179 -3.14 20.21 -1.47
CA LEU A 179 -2.95 19.02 -0.67
C LEU A 179 -1.46 18.90 -0.28
N LEU A 180 -1.16 18.32 0.90
CA LEU A 180 0.18 17.92 1.31
C LEU A 180 0.29 16.40 1.35
N LEU A 181 1.31 15.85 0.70
CA LEU A 181 1.67 14.43 0.79
C LEU A 181 3.02 14.30 1.50
N VAL A 182 3.08 13.56 2.60
CA VAL A 182 4.30 13.32 3.38
C VAL A 182 4.72 11.87 3.23
N GLY A 183 6.00 11.63 2.89
CA GLY A 183 6.53 10.31 2.55
C GLY A 183 6.36 9.99 1.06
N LEU A 184 7.46 10.04 0.31
CA LEU A 184 7.49 9.92 -1.16
C LEU A 184 8.08 8.58 -1.63
N GLY A 185 7.89 7.54 -0.84
CA GLY A 185 8.12 6.16 -1.27
C GLY A 185 7.11 5.72 -2.34
N GLY A 186 7.03 4.42 -2.60
CA GLY A 186 6.14 3.89 -3.64
C GLY A 186 4.67 4.27 -3.48
N VAL A 187 4.15 4.32 -2.23
CA VAL A 187 2.77 4.76 -1.94
C VAL A 187 2.62 6.25 -2.19
N GLY A 188 3.58 7.07 -1.74
CA GLY A 188 3.50 8.53 -1.90
C GLY A 188 3.58 9.00 -3.35
N LEU A 189 4.45 8.38 -4.16
CA LEU A 189 4.51 8.69 -5.60
C LEU A 189 3.23 8.24 -6.34
N MET A 190 2.64 7.11 -5.94
CA MET A 190 1.32 6.69 -6.43
C MET A 190 0.24 7.70 -6.00
N GLY A 191 0.28 8.14 -4.74
CA GLY A 191 -0.62 9.17 -4.19
C GLY A 191 -0.52 10.50 -4.93
N LEU A 192 0.68 10.90 -5.34
CA LEU A 192 0.90 12.11 -6.15
C LEU A 192 0.19 12.03 -7.51
N ALA A 193 0.36 10.91 -8.23
CA ALA A 193 -0.28 10.70 -9.52
C ALA A 193 -1.82 10.70 -9.40
N LEU A 194 -2.35 9.98 -8.39
CA LEU A 194 -3.78 9.89 -8.12
C LEU A 194 -4.36 11.24 -7.67
N ALA A 195 -3.69 11.98 -6.78
CA ALA A 195 -4.16 13.28 -6.29
C ALA A 195 -4.33 14.28 -7.44
N ARG A 196 -3.35 14.32 -8.35
CA ARG A 196 -3.42 15.19 -9.53
C ARG A 196 -4.60 14.81 -10.45
N ALA A 197 -4.82 13.51 -10.65
CA ALA A 197 -5.92 13.04 -11.48
C ALA A 197 -7.30 13.27 -10.85
N MET A 198 -7.42 13.11 -9.52
CA MET A 198 -8.69 13.25 -8.79
C MET A 198 -9.09 14.71 -8.58
N TYR A 199 -8.12 15.57 -8.25
CA TYR A 199 -8.41 16.96 -7.82
C TYR A 199 -7.96 18.03 -8.80
N GLY A 200 -7.20 17.68 -9.84
CA GLY A 200 -6.74 18.63 -10.86
C GLY A 200 -5.70 19.65 -10.37
N THR A 201 -5.20 19.51 -9.14
CA THR A 201 -4.21 20.43 -8.53
C THR A 201 -2.93 19.69 -8.17
N ALA A 202 -1.79 20.37 -8.32
CA ALA A 202 -0.51 19.83 -7.89
C ALA A 202 -0.37 19.93 -6.36
N PRO A 203 -0.09 18.80 -5.62
CA PRO A 203 0.12 18.86 -4.18
C PRO A 203 1.50 19.39 -3.81
N TYR A 204 1.61 19.93 -2.59
CA TYR A 204 2.88 20.02 -1.88
C TYR A 204 3.31 18.64 -1.45
N VAL A 205 4.62 18.39 -1.40
CA VAL A 205 5.16 17.09 -0.97
C VAL A 205 6.27 17.27 0.06
N ALA A 206 6.50 16.25 0.89
CA ALA A 206 7.59 16.27 1.86
C ALA A 206 8.21 14.87 2.02
N ASP A 207 9.54 14.79 2.04
CA ASP A 207 10.32 13.58 2.33
C ASP A 207 11.72 14.00 2.79
N ILE A 208 12.36 13.21 3.64
CA ILE A 208 13.74 13.44 4.09
C ILE A 208 14.76 13.15 2.97
N ASP A 209 14.44 12.28 2.04
CA ASP A 209 15.32 11.85 0.95
C ASP A 209 15.24 12.84 -0.23
N PRO A 210 16.37 13.54 -0.57
CA PRO A 210 16.39 14.49 -1.67
C PRO A 210 16.06 13.85 -3.03
N LYS A 211 16.45 12.59 -3.27
CA LYS A 211 16.16 11.91 -4.53
C LYS A 211 14.66 11.66 -4.73
N LYS A 212 13.97 11.35 -3.63
CA LYS A 212 12.50 11.19 -3.66
C LYS A 212 11.80 12.52 -3.87
N ARG A 213 12.31 13.61 -3.26
CA ARG A 213 11.80 14.97 -3.51
C ARG A 213 11.96 15.38 -4.98
N GLU A 214 13.14 15.13 -5.58
CA GLU A 214 13.37 15.36 -7.01
C GLU A 214 12.42 14.55 -7.90
N ALA A 215 12.25 13.25 -7.63
CA ALA A 215 11.34 12.40 -8.37
C ALA A 215 9.90 12.91 -8.30
N ALA A 216 9.45 13.39 -7.15
CA ALA A 216 8.12 13.95 -6.97
C ALA A 216 7.94 15.29 -7.71
N LEU A 217 8.94 16.16 -7.72
CA LEU A 217 8.92 17.41 -8.51
C LEU A 217 8.85 17.09 -10.01
N ALA A 218 9.64 16.14 -10.49
CA ALA A 218 9.59 15.68 -11.89
C ALA A 218 8.22 15.06 -12.23
N ALA A 219 7.55 14.40 -11.26
CA ALA A 219 6.19 13.88 -11.40
C ALA A 219 5.09 14.94 -11.25
N GLY A 220 5.45 16.22 -11.06
CA GLY A 220 4.54 17.36 -11.07
C GLY A 220 3.98 17.74 -9.70
N ALA A 221 4.72 17.52 -8.62
CA ALA A 221 4.45 18.17 -7.34
C ALA A 221 4.66 19.69 -7.43
N LEU A 222 3.88 20.46 -6.66
CA LEU A 222 3.96 21.93 -6.67
C LEU A 222 5.26 22.45 -6.06
N ALA A 223 5.67 21.89 -4.93
CA ALA A 223 6.96 22.14 -4.27
C ALA A 223 7.25 21.00 -3.29
N ALA A 224 8.53 20.77 -2.98
CA ALA A 224 9.00 19.71 -2.12
C ALA A 224 9.75 20.27 -0.90
N PHE A 225 9.52 19.68 0.28
CA PHE A 225 10.06 20.11 1.55
C PHE A 225 10.78 18.97 2.25
N ASP A 226 11.81 19.32 3.05
CA ASP A 226 12.45 18.38 3.96
C ASP A 226 11.83 18.52 5.35
N PRO A 227 11.14 17.50 5.88
CA PRO A 227 10.57 17.58 7.23
C PRO A 227 11.61 17.75 8.35
N ALA A 228 12.89 17.41 8.08
CA ALA A 228 13.98 17.58 9.03
C ALA A 228 14.54 19.01 9.04
N ASP A 229 14.27 19.83 8.01
CA ASP A 229 14.67 21.23 7.98
C ASP A 229 13.77 22.05 8.91
N ALA A 230 14.39 22.71 9.90
CA ALA A 230 13.70 23.54 10.89
C ALA A 230 12.87 24.69 10.26
N THR A 231 13.22 25.13 9.05
CA THR A 231 12.55 26.22 8.33
C THR A 231 11.42 25.74 7.43
N ALA A 232 11.35 24.45 7.10
CA ALA A 232 10.42 23.89 6.12
C ALA A 232 8.96 24.18 6.44
N ARG A 233 8.55 24.03 7.73
CA ARG A 233 7.16 24.34 8.14
C ARG A 233 6.81 25.80 7.90
N LYS A 234 7.68 26.73 8.28
CA LYS A 234 7.47 28.18 8.10
C LYS A 234 7.36 28.52 6.61
N THR A 235 8.24 27.94 5.80
CA THR A 235 8.26 28.13 4.34
C THR A 235 6.98 27.59 3.70
N LEU A 236 6.54 26.38 4.06
CA LEU A 236 5.30 25.79 3.57
C LEU A 236 4.08 26.61 3.99
N LEU A 237 4.00 27.05 5.26
CA LEU A 237 2.89 27.89 5.74
C LEU A 237 2.85 29.22 5.01
N LYS A 238 3.98 29.85 4.73
CA LYS A 238 4.05 31.10 3.95
C LYS A 238 3.58 30.89 2.50
N ALA A 239 3.92 29.75 1.90
CA ALA A 239 3.55 29.44 0.51
C ALA A 239 2.07 29.02 0.36
N SER A 240 1.51 28.31 1.36
CA SER A 240 0.18 27.70 1.27
C SER A 240 -0.92 28.46 2.01
N GLY A 241 -0.57 29.30 2.98
CA GLY A 241 -1.53 29.87 3.93
C GLY A 241 -2.06 28.87 4.95
N GLY A 242 -1.52 27.66 4.97
CA GLY A 242 -1.93 26.50 5.80
C GLY A 242 -2.59 25.40 4.98
N ILE A 243 -2.43 24.17 5.45
CA ILE A 243 -2.86 22.94 4.77
C ILE A 243 -4.21 22.49 5.32
N TYR A 244 -5.21 22.32 4.48
CA TYR A 244 -6.52 21.78 4.87
C TYR A 244 -6.62 20.26 4.73
N ALA A 245 -5.82 19.67 3.83
CA ALA A 245 -5.83 18.26 3.54
C ALA A 245 -4.40 17.74 3.45
N ALA A 246 -4.04 16.76 4.27
CA ALA A 246 -2.73 16.11 4.24
C ALA A 246 -2.85 14.59 4.31
N ILE A 247 -1.91 13.88 3.69
CA ILE A 247 -1.74 12.44 3.86
C ILE A 247 -0.32 12.17 4.35
N ASP A 248 -0.20 11.37 5.40
CA ASP A 248 1.08 10.85 5.88
C ASP A 248 1.24 9.39 5.45
N PHE A 249 2.02 9.18 4.38
CA PHE A 249 2.39 7.88 3.84
C PHE A 249 3.62 7.27 4.53
N ALA A 250 4.32 8.04 5.36
CA ALA A 250 5.47 7.55 6.13
C ALA A 250 5.01 6.95 7.46
N GLY A 251 4.17 7.64 8.22
CA GLY A 251 3.66 7.17 9.49
C GLY A 251 4.76 7.07 10.56
N SER A 252 5.55 8.14 10.70
CA SER A 252 6.54 8.30 11.76
C SER A 252 6.18 9.50 12.64
N ASP A 253 6.82 9.59 13.80
CA ASP A 253 6.72 10.76 14.68
C ASP A 253 7.09 12.06 13.95
N MET A 254 8.19 12.07 13.18
CA MET A 254 8.61 13.23 12.40
C MET A 254 7.60 13.62 11.34
N SER A 255 7.12 12.67 10.52
CA SER A 255 6.21 12.93 9.40
C SER A 255 4.85 13.43 9.89
N LEU A 256 4.28 12.79 10.93
CA LEU A 256 3.00 13.19 11.49
C LEU A 256 3.08 14.56 12.19
N ASN A 257 4.17 14.81 12.95
CA ASN A 257 4.43 16.13 13.54
C ASN A 257 4.60 17.23 12.48
N PHE A 258 5.26 16.92 11.35
CA PHE A 258 5.37 17.86 10.23
C PHE A 258 3.99 18.17 9.65
N ALA A 259 3.21 17.14 9.30
CA ALA A 259 1.89 17.29 8.70
C ALA A 259 0.93 18.08 9.60
N THR A 260 0.82 17.72 10.89
CA THR A 260 -0.09 18.39 11.84
C THR A 260 0.35 19.81 12.17
N GLY A 261 1.67 20.08 12.17
CA GLY A 261 2.25 21.39 12.42
C GLY A 261 1.85 22.46 11.37
N VAL A 262 1.58 22.04 10.14
CA VAL A 262 1.21 22.94 9.03
C VAL A 262 -0.29 22.98 8.74
N LEU A 263 -1.13 22.23 9.50
CA LEU A 263 -2.57 22.27 9.31
C LEU A 263 -3.17 23.65 9.62
N ALA A 264 -4.00 24.12 8.72
CA ALA A 264 -4.91 25.24 8.94
C ALA A 264 -6.01 24.86 9.96
N LYS A 265 -6.77 25.83 10.47
CA LYS A 265 -7.99 25.53 11.24
C LYS A 265 -8.99 24.75 10.41
N GLY A 266 -9.50 23.64 10.94
CA GLY A 266 -10.36 22.70 10.23
C GLY A 266 -9.61 21.77 9.28
N GLY A 267 -8.27 21.73 9.36
CA GLY A 267 -7.45 20.82 8.55
C GLY A 267 -7.55 19.37 9.02
N LYS A 268 -7.32 18.45 8.09
CA LYS A 268 -7.36 17.00 8.31
C LYS A 268 -6.10 16.34 7.76
N VAL A 269 -5.54 15.43 8.54
CA VAL A 269 -4.49 14.52 8.07
C VAL A 269 -5.00 13.09 8.13
N VAL A 270 -4.76 12.34 7.05
CA VAL A 270 -4.98 10.89 6.97
C VAL A 270 -3.63 10.18 7.06
N VAL A 271 -3.50 9.27 8.01
CA VAL A 271 -2.27 8.50 8.26
C VAL A 271 -2.45 7.10 7.70
N THR A 272 -1.53 6.69 6.84
CA THR A 272 -1.50 5.35 6.25
C THR A 272 -0.15 4.65 6.42
N GLY A 273 0.91 5.44 6.70
CA GLY A 273 2.26 4.93 6.84
C GLY A 273 2.46 4.13 8.13
N LEU A 274 3.43 3.20 8.12
CA LEU A 274 3.68 2.24 9.18
C LEU A 274 5.17 2.16 9.58
N ILE A 275 5.97 3.22 9.32
CA ILE A 275 7.38 3.25 9.76
C ILE A 275 7.45 3.09 11.29
N GLY A 276 6.47 3.67 11.99
CA GLY A 276 6.37 3.57 13.44
C GLY A 276 6.98 4.75 14.16
N GLY A 277 6.67 4.86 15.42
CA GLY A 277 7.04 5.98 16.28
C GLY A 277 5.90 6.31 17.24
N GLY A 278 6.09 7.33 18.08
CA GLY A 278 5.07 7.85 19.00
C GLY A 278 4.65 9.27 18.57
N TYR A 279 3.37 9.57 18.65
CA TYR A 279 2.84 10.91 18.42
C TYR A 279 2.26 11.48 19.71
N SER A 280 2.71 12.67 20.10
CA SER A 280 2.20 13.39 21.26
C SER A 280 1.82 14.82 20.88
N THR A 281 0.66 15.26 21.32
CA THR A 281 0.20 16.63 21.13
C THR A 281 -0.67 17.06 22.31
N ALA A 282 -0.73 18.37 22.60
CA ALA A 282 -1.61 18.89 23.62
C ALA A 282 -3.08 18.71 23.19
N VAL A 283 -3.92 18.12 24.06
CA VAL A 283 -5.34 17.85 23.77
C VAL A 283 -6.09 19.11 23.34
N ALA A 284 -5.77 20.26 23.92
CA ALA A 284 -6.37 21.55 23.55
C ALA A 284 -6.16 21.95 22.09
N MET A 285 -5.14 21.39 21.42
CA MET A 285 -4.90 21.68 19.99
C MET A 285 -6.01 21.13 19.10
N PHE A 286 -6.69 20.06 19.48
CA PHE A 286 -7.81 19.52 18.69
C PHE A 286 -8.95 20.53 18.56
N PRO A 287 -9.57 21.04 19.64
CA PRO A 287 -10.63 22.05 19.53
C PRO A 287 -10.12 23.43 19.05
N LEU A 288 -8.93 23.88 19.48
CA LEU A 288 -8.40 25.18 19.07
C LEU A 288 -8.13 25.27 17.55
N LYS A 289 -7.68 24.17 16.96
CA LYS A 289 -7.47 24.07 15.50
C LYS A 289 -8.64 23.42 14.77
N ALA A 290 -9.64 22.86 15.47
CA ALA A 290 -10.67 22.00 14.89
C ALA A 290 -10.05 20.94 13.96
N MET A 291 -8.90 20.37 14.33
CA MET A 291 -8.14 19.46 13.48
C MET A 291 -8.64 18.04 13.58
N THR A 292 -8.48 17.29 12.50
CA THR A 292 -8.77 15.86 12.45
C THR A 292 -7.52 15.07 12.13
N ILE A 293 -7.25 14.01 12.89
CA ILE A 293 -6.28 12.96 12.54
C ILE A 293 -7.08 11.67 12.37
N GLU A 294 -6.96 11.05 11.20
CA GLU A 294 -7.69 9.83 10.84
C GLU A 294 -6.71 8.77 10.35
N GLY A 295 -6.82 7.55 10.85
CA GLY A 295 -6.09 6.40 10.33
C GLY A 295 -6.89 5.70 9.21
N THR A 296 -6.20 5.14 8.22
CA THR A 296 -6.81 4.22 7.27
C THR A 296 -5.83 3.11 6.90
N THR A 297 -6.36 1.91 6.67
CA THR A 297 -5.60 0.78 6.20
C THR A 297 -6.15 0.34 4.86
N THR A 298 -5.31 0.40 3.83
CA THR A 298 -5.64 0.05 2.45
C THR A 298 -7.02 0.60 2.00
N GLY A 299 -7.82 -0.17 1.28
CA GLY A 299 -9.17 0.18 0.87
C GLY A 299 -10.03 -1.06 0.63
N THR A 300 -11.30 -0.86 0.35
CA THR A 300 -12.28 -1.92 0.10
C THR A 300 -12.15 -2.53 -1.29
N LEU A 301 -12.77 -3.70 -1.52
CA LEU A 301 -12.85 -4.31 -2.86
C LEU A 301 -13.58 -3.40 -3.87
N ALA A 302 -14.59 -2.67 -3.43
CA ALA A 302 -15.28 -1.69 -4.27
C ALA A 302 -14.32 -0.55 -4.69
N GLU A 303 -13.54 -0.02 -3.75
CA GLU A 303 -12.54 1.01 -4.04
C GLU A 303 -11.41 0.51 -4.94
N ALA A 304 -11.04 -0.78 -4.85
CA ALA A 304 -10.06 -1.37 -5.77
C ALA A 304 -10.56 -1.39 -7.23
N ARG A 305 -11.84 -1.69 -7.44
CA ARG A 305 -12.47 -1.61 -8.78
C ARG A 305 -12.57 -0.18 -9.27
N GLU A 306 -13.07 0.73 -8.44
CA GLU A 306 -13.13 2.17 -8.75
C GLU A 306 -11.75 2.73 -9.13
N LEU A 307 -10.69 2.29 -8.43
CA LEU A 307 -9.32 2.70 -8.71
C LEU A 307 -8.85 2.24 -10.09
N ILE A 308 -9.07 0.97 -10.45
CA ILE A 308 -8.72 0.45 -11.78
C ILE A 308 -9.46 1.24 -12.86
N ASP A 309 -10.76 1.50 -12.67
CA ASP A 309 -11.57 2.26 -13.62
C ASP A 309 -11.10 3.71 -13.74
N LEU A 310 -10.75 4.36 -12.63
CA LEU A 310 -10.17 5.70 -12.62
C LEU A 310 -8.83 5.76 -13.38
N VAL A 311 -7.94 4.79 -13.12
CA VAL A 311 -6.63 4.72 -13.77
C VAL A 311 -6.78 4.56 -15.28
N ARG A 312 -7.70 3.71 -15.72
CA ARG A 312 -8.03 3.53 -17.14
C ARG A 312 -8.63 4.82 -17.76
N ALA A 313 -9.68 5.34 -17.15
CA ALA A 313 -10.42 6.49 -17.67
C ALA A 313 -9.57 7.77 -17.77
N LYS A 314 -8.63 7.95 -16.84
CA LYS A 314 -7.75 9.12 -16.79
C LYS A 314 -6.36 8.87 -17.38
N ASN A 315 -6.09 7.64 -17.84
CA ASN A 315 -4.77 7.21 -18.34
C ASN A 315 -3.64 7.59 -17.37
N ILE A 316 -3.83 7.26 -16.07
CA ILE A 316 -2.88 7.63 -15.03
C ILE A 316 -1.61 6.79 -15.19
N ALA A 317 -0.48 7.46 -15.39
CA ALA A 317 0.80 6.79 -15.53
C ALA A 317 1.26 6.14 -14.22
N ALA A 318 1.88 4.97 -14.33
CA ALA A 318 2.53 4.33 -13.19
C ALA A 318 3.72 5.19 -12.69
N PRO A 319 4.01 5.20 -11.38
CA PRO A 319 5.32 5.66 -10.91
C PRO A 319 6.42 4.76 -11.47
N PRO A 320 7.71 5.13 -11.34
CA PRO A 320 8.79 4.25 -11.74
C PRO A 320 8.67 2.86 -11.12
N ILE A 321 8.68 1.81 -11.96
CA ILE A 321 8.60 0.40 -11.53
C ILE A 321 9.81 -0.34 -12.11
N ALA A 322 10.64 -0.92 -11.24
CA ALA A 322 11.69 -1.84 -11.61
C ALA A 322 11.22 -3.29 -11.45
N GLU A 323 11.63 -4.17 -12.35
CA GLU A 323 11.34 -5.60 -12.28
C GLU A 323 12.59 -6.38 -11.87
N ARG A 324 12.42 -7.38 -10.99
CA ARG A 324 13.48 -8.29 -10.54
C ARG A 324 12.96 -9.72 -10.53
N PRO A 325 13.80 -10.75 -10.77
CA PRO A 325 13.36 -12.13 -10.66
C PRO A 325 12.95 -12.49 -9.23
N LEU A 326 12.02 -13.43 -9.09
CA LEU A 326 11.51 -13.91 -7.80
C LEU A 326 12.63 -14.35 -6.84
N SER A 327 13.70 -14.95 -7.36
CA SER A 327 14.89 -15.34 -6.59
C SER A 327 15.60 -14.19 -5.89
N GLN A 328 15.37 -12.93 -6.31
CA GLN A 328 15.91 -11.74 -5.67
C GLN A 328 14.98 -11.14 -4.60
N ALA A 329 13.96 -11.86 -4.13
CA ALA A 329 13.02 -11.34 -3.14
C ALA A 329 13.72 -10.84 -1.86
N SER A 330 14.63 -11.63 -1.27
CA SER A 330 15.40 -11.21 -0.09
C SER A 330 16.25 -9.97 -0.35
N ALA A 331 17.03 -9.95 -1.42
CA ALA A 331 17.86 -8.80 -1.77
C ALA A 331 17.03 -7.53 -2.02
N THR A 332 15.82 -7.71 -2.56
CA THR A 332 14.88 -6.59 -2.79
C THR A 332 14.31 -6.07 -1.46
N LEU A 333 13.99 -6.94 -0.51
CA LEU A 333 13.60 -6.51 0.84
C LEU A 333 14.73 -5.77 1.55
N ASP A 334 15.98 -6.21 1.41
CA ASP A 334 17.15 -5.51 1.97
C ASP A 334 17.36 -4.14 1.34
N ASP A 335 17.16 -3.99 0.03
CA ASP A 335 17.21 -2.70 -0.65
C ASP A 335 16.08 -1.77 -0.19
N LEU A 336 14.87 -2.30 0.00
CA LEU A 336 13.74 -1.54 0.52
C LEU A 336 14.00 -1.08 1.97
N ARG A 337 14.49 -1.96 2.83
CA ARG A 337 14.90 -1.67 4.21
C ARG A 337 15.96 -0.57 4.28
N GLY A 338 16.91 -0.61 3.36
CA GLY A 338 17.99 0.37 3.24
C GLY A 338 17.59 1.69 2.56
N GLY A 339 16.33 1.87 2.17
CA GLY A 339 15.85 3.08 1.48
C GLY A 339 16.42 3.27 0.07
N ARG A 340 16.99 2.24 -0.54
CA ARG A 340 17.67 2.32 -1.86
C ARG A 340 16.70 2.29 -3.06
N ILE A 341 15.40 2.15 -2.80
CA ILE A 341 14.37 2.07 -3.85
C ILE A 341 13.66 3.42 -3.98
N VAL A 342 13.64 3.95 -5.20
CA VAL A 342 12.78 5.08 -5.61
C VAL A 342 11.68 4.52 -6.51
N GLY A 343 10.42 4.79 -6.18
CA GLY A 343 9.29 4.18 -6.87
C GLY A 343 8.93 2.79 -6.33
N ARG A 344 8.74 1.82 -7.22
CA ARG A 344 8.31 0.46 -6.90
C ARG A 344 9.27 -0.58 -7.45
N VAL A 345 9.33 -1.73 -6.78
CA VAL A 345 9.94 -2.95 -7.32
C VAL A 345 8.90 -4.05 -7.35
N VAL A 346 8.92 -4.82 -8.42
CA VAL A 346 8.00 -5.93 -8.66
C VAL A 346 8.82 -7.18 -8.98
N LEU A 347 8.48 -8.30 -8.36
CA LEU A 347 9.10 -9.59 -8.62
C LEU A 347 8.41 -10.27 -9.80
N THR A 348 9.21 -10.86 -10.68
CA THR A 348 8.76 -11.68 -11.82
C THR A 348 8.86 -13.14 -11.41
N ALA A 349 7.76 -13.88 -11.44
CA ALA A 349 7.70 -15.29 -11.11
C ALA A 349 8.11 -16.19 -12.29
#